data_c168938dad2021730350b3acbe002e9e
#
_entry.id   c168938dad2021730350b3acbe002e9e
#
_cell.length_a   1.000
_cell.length_b   1.000
_cell.length_c   1.000
_cell.angle_alpha   90.00
_cell.angle_beta   90.00
_cell.angle_gamma   90.00
#
_symmetry.space_group_name_H-M   'P 1'
#
loop_
_entity.id
_entity.type
_entity.pdbx_description
1 polymer ?
#
loop_
_entity_poly.entity_id
_entity_poly.type
_entity_poly.pdbx_seq_one_letter_code
_entity_poly.pdbx_strand_id
1 'polypeptide(L)'
;MIAMDNNGQISAEFILFLAIILLIVLTVGYFISDQSEQNNIATATRLGAENATTSMGITNPGMMPVKVETIQMNGNQNINLIINLSYSSPSITNITLNGVYNTLTSQGYSPQKGIKLNNIQNLTMNTSRHNYTIKVA
;
A
#
# COMPACT_ATOMS: atom_id res chain seq x y z
N MET A 1 28.86 43.79 7.64
CA MET A 1 29.24 42.74 6.78
C MET A 1 30.65 42.99 6.21
N ILE A 2 31.36 41.97 6.18
CA ILE A 2 32.60 41.97 5.49
C ILE A 2 32.33 42.48 4.09
N ALA A 3 33.12 43.43 3.63
CA ALA A 3 33.11 43.86 2.27
C ALA A 3 33.56 42.64 1.43
N MET A 4 32.63 41.83 1.07
CA MET A 4 32.94 40.73 0.19
C MET A 4 33.11 41.23 -1.21
N ASP A 5 34.03 40.66 -1.91
CA ASP A 5 34.06 40.83 -3.33
C ASP A 5 32.79 40.22 -3.96
N ASN A 6 32.48 40.52 -5.17
CA ASN A 6 31.30 40.04 -5.85
C ASN A 6 31.24 38.50 -5.88
N ASN A 7 32.38 37.84 -5.90
CA ASN A 7 32.42 36.36 -5.92
C ASN A 7 31.95 35.74 -4.61
N GLY A 8 32.36 36.32 -3.47
CA GLY A 8 31.89 35.83 -2.17
C GLY A 8 30.38 36.04 -1.97
N GLN A 9 29.86 37.17 -2.44
CA GLN A 9 28.43 37.46 -2.35
C GLN A 9 27.62 36.55 -3.26
N ILE A 10 28.04 36.32 -4.47
CA ILE A 10 27.39 35.39 -5.42
C ILE A 10 27.39 33.97 -4.84
N SER A 11 28.48 33.55 -4.22
CA SER A 11 28.54 32.21 -3.59
C SER A 11 27.56 32.05 -2.47
N ALA A 12 27.35 33.07 -1.63
CA ALA A 12 26.38 33.05 -0.54
C ALA A 12 24.95 32.94 -1.06
N GLU A 13 24.60 33.72 -2.08
CA GLU A 13 23.30 33.66 -2.74
C GLU A 13 23.08 32.31 -3.43
N PHE A 14 24.12 31.78 -4.07
CA PHE A 14 24.05 30.48 -4.72
C PHE A 14 23.83 29.33 -3.71
N ILE A 15 24.52 29.36 -2.58
CA ILE A 15 24.33 28.38 -1.51
C ILE A 15 22.91 28.44 -0.95
N LEU A 16 22.38 29.64 -0.72
CA LEU A 16 21.02 29.83 -0.26
C LEU A 16 20.01 29.29 -1.27
N PHE A 17 20.20 29.57 -2.54
CA PHE A 17 19.37 29.06 -3.63
C PHE A 17 19.38 27.54 -3.68
N LEU A 18 20.56 26.91 -3.59
CA LEU A 18 20.69 25.46 -3.55
C LEU A 18 19.99 24.87 -2.32
N ALA A 19 20.08 25.51 -1.17
CA ALA A 19 19.43 25.06 0.05
C ALA A 19 17.89 25.03 -0.10
N ILE A 20 17.33 26.05 -0.74
CA ILE A 20 15.89 26.12 -1.01
C ILE A 20 15.48 25.02 -1.99
N ILE A 21 16.22 24.83 -3.08
CA ILE A 21 15.94 23.76 -4.05
C ILE A 21 16.00 22.38 -3.37
N LEU A 22 17.02 22.15 -2.58
CA LEU A 22 17.18 20.89 -1.86
C LEU A 22 16.00 20.61 -0.93
N LEU A 23 15.54 21.64 -0.22
CA LEU A 23 14.39 21.52 0.67
C LEU A 23 13.12 21.16 -0.10
N ILE A 24 12.89 21.78 -1.25
CA ILE A 24 11.76 21.47 -2.12
C ILE A 24 11.84 20.01 -2.61
N VAL A 25 13.01 19.61 -3.11
CA VAL A 25 13.23 18.25 -3.61
C VAL A 25 12.99 17.21 -2.53
N LEU A 26 13.48 17.44 -1.31
CA LEU A 26 13.27 16.52 -0.19
C LEU A 26 11.79 16.41 0.18
N THR A 27 11.08 17.53 0.19
CA THR A 27 9.65 17.54 0.50
C THR A 27 8.84 16.78 -0.55
N VAL A 28 9.08 17.08 -1.82
CA VAL A 28 8.42 16.38 -2.94
C VAL A 28 8.77 14.91 -2.94
N GLY A 29 10.03 14.57 -2.72
CA GLY A 29 10.49 13.18 -2.64
C GLY A 29 9.80 12.40 -1.54
N TYR A 30 9.57 13.01 -0.39
CA TYR A 30 8.84 12.39 0.70
C TYR A 30 7.39 12.06 0.29
N PHE A 31 6.68 13.01 -0.31
CA PHE A 31 5.30 12.80 -0.76
C PHE A 31 5.20 11.70 -1.83
N ILE A 32 6.10 11.71 -2.81
CA ILE A 32 6.12 10.70 -3.86
C ILE A 32 6.38 9.31 -3.27
N SER A 33 7.31 9.21 -2.34
CA SER A 33 7.64 7.94 -1.68
C SER A 33 6.45 7.40 -0.87
N ASP A 34 5.71 8.26 -0.18
CA ASP A 34 4.53 7.88 0.57
C ASP A 34 3.41 7.36 -0.34
N GLN A 35 3.11 8.07 -1.42
CA GLN A 35 2.13 7.62 -2.41
C GLN A 35 2.57 6.33 -3.09
N SER A 36 3.85 6.17 -3.36
CA SER A 36 4.40 4.95 -3.95
C SER A 36 4.19 3.75 -3.03
N GLU A 37 4.40 3.90 -1.72
CA GLU A 37 4.12 2.83 -0.76
C GLU A 37 2.65 2.44 -0.78
N GLN A 38 1.75 3.41 -0.70
CA GLN A 38 0.31 3.16 -0.71
C GLN A 38 -0.14 2.48 -2.01
N ASN A 39 0.36 2.94 -3.14
CA ASN A 39 0.06 2.36 -4.45
C ASN A 39 0.59 0.92 -4.57
N ASN A 40 1.78 0.67 -4.07
CA ASN A 40 2.37 -0.66 -4.09
C ASN A 40 1.55 -1.64 -3.25
N ILE A 41 1.13 -1.22 -2.07
CA ILE A 41 0.31 -2.05 -1.18
C ILE A 41 -1.07 -2.29 -1.78
N ALA A 42 -1.70 -1.27 -2.37
CA ALA A 42 -2.98 -1.41 -3.06
C ALA A 42 -2.88 -2.35 -4.26
N THR A 43 -1.82 -2.22 -5.05
CA THR A 43 -1.58 -3.09 -6.21
C THR A 43 -1.32 -4.53 -5.78
N ALA A 44 -0.51 -4.75 -4.75
CA ALA A 44 -0.25 -6.08 -4.21
C ALA A 44 -1.53 -6.72 -3.65
N THR A 45 -2.35 -5.93 -2.98
CA THR A 45 -3.65 -6.37 -2.47
C THR A 45 -4.56 -6.80 -3.60
N ARG A 46 -4.64 -6.01 -4.67
CA ARG A 46 -5.43 -6.34 -5.85
C ARG A 46 -4.93 -7.60 -6.54
N LEU A 47 -3.64 -7.70 -6.79
CA LEU A 47 -3.04 -8.88 -7.44
C LEU A 47 -3.27 -10.15 -6.62
N GLY A 48 -3.06 -10.08 -5.32
CA GLY A 48 -3.29 -11.22 -4.43
C GLY A 48 -4.75 -11.65 -4.40
N ALA A 49 -5.66 -10.71 -4.35
CA ALA A 49 -7.09 -10.97 -4.38
C ALA A 49 -7.54 -11.56 -5.73
N GLU A 50 -7.08 -11.00 -6.85
CA GLU A 50 -7.39 -11.49 -8.19
C GLU A 50 -6.84 -12.89 -8.43
N ASN A 51 -5.60 -13.16 -8.01
CA ASN A 51 -5.01 -14.48 -8.12
C ASN A 51 -5.79 -15.52 -7.31
N ALA A 52 -6.19 -15.17 -6.10
CA ALA A 52 -6.97 -16.06 -5.24
C ALA A 52 -8.35 -16.36 -5.84
N THR A 53 -9.06 -15.34 -6.29
CA THR A 53 -10.40 -15.51 -6.89
C THR A 53 -10.37 -16.30 -8.21
N THR A 54 -9.34 -16.05 -9.03
CA THR A 54 -9.14 -16.82 -10.26
C THR A 54 -8.83 -18.28 -9.96
N SER A 55 -7.98 -18.55 -8.98
CA SER A 55 -7.64 -19.92 -8.58
C SER A 55 -8.86 -20.66 -8.04
N MET A 56 -9.74 -20.00 -7.31
CA MET A 56 -10.99 -20.60 -6.85
C MET A 56 -11.87 -21.07 -8.02
N GLY A 57 -11.97 -20.25 -9.07
CA GLY A 57 -12.75 -20.59 -10.27
C GLY A 57 -12.19 -21.80 -11.01
N ILE A 58 -10.88 -21.98 -10.98
CA ILE A 58 -10.21 -23.12 -11.63
C ILE A 58 -10.34 -24.38 -10.80
N THR A 59 -10.15 -24.28 -9.49
CA THR A 59 -10.11 -25.45 -8.59
C THR A 59 -11.48 -25.96 -8.17
N ASN A 60 -12.51 -25.14 -8.32
CA ASN A 60 -13.90 -25.51 -7.96
C ASN A 60 -14.81 -25.38 -9.18
N PRO A 61 -14.85 -26.41 -10.04
CA PRO A 61 -15.71 -26.39 -11.22
C PRO A 61 -17.19 -26.28 -10.82
N GLY A 62 -17.93 -25.42 -11.50
CA GLY A 62 -19.34 -25.18 -11.19
C GLY A 62 -19.59 -24.08 -10.17
N MET A 63 -18.53 -23.54 -9.56
CA MET A 63 -18.64 -22.36 -8.69
C MET A 63 -18.87 -21.12 -9.55
N MET A 64 -19.74 -20.23 -9.08
CA MET A 64 -19.94 -18.93 -9.73
C MET A 64 -18.62 -18.14 -9.63
N PRO A 65 -18.16 -17.53 -10.75
CA PRO A 65 -16.92 -16.77 -10.71
C PRO A 65 -17.00 -15.61 -9.73
N VAL A 66 -15.97 -15.48 -8.89
CA VAL A 66 -15.80 -14.34 -7.97
C VAL A 66 -14.87 -13.34 -8.66
N LYS A 67 -15.27 -12.08 -8.66
CA LYS A 67 -14.47 -10.99 -9.23
C LYS A 67 -14.15 -9.95 -8.18
N VAL A 68 -12.96 -9.40 -8.25
CA VAL A 68 -12.58 -8.21 -7.49
C VAL A 68 -13.16 -7.01 -8.22
N GLU A 69 -14.16 -6.39 -7.63
CA GLU A 69 -14.82 -5.22 -8.24
C GLU A 69 -14.02 -3.95 -7.98
N THR A 70 -13.76 -3.65 -6.73
CA THR A 70 -12.99 -2.46 -6.34
C THR A 70 -12.15 -2.74 -5.10
N ILE A 71 -11.11 -1.93 -4.93
CA ILE A 71 -10.36 -1.83 -3.69
C ILE A 71 -10.43 -0.37 -3.25
N GLN A 72 -11.04 -0.14 -2.08
CA GLN A 72 -11.15 1.19 -1.50
C GLN A 72 -10.06 1.37 -0.46
N MET A 73 -9.42 2.53 -0.49
CA MET A 73 -8.40 2.90 0.47
C MET A 73 -8.84 4.15 1.20
N ASN A 74 -8.94 4.07 2.52
CA ASN A 74 -9.40 5.17 3.37
C ASN A 74 -8.47 5.34 4.56
N GLY A 75 -8.26 6.58 4.96
CA GLY A 75 -7.48 6.94 6.15
C GLY A 75 -6.19 7.65 5.81
N ASN A 76 -5.53 8.17 6.84
CA ASN A 76 -4.25 8.89 6.71
C ASN A 76 -3.13 8.12 7.40
N GLN A 77 -3.15 8.07 8.74
CA GLN A 77 -2.17 7.32 9.53
C GLN A 77 -2.53 5.84 9.60
N ASN A 78 -3.80 5.56 9.87
CA ASN A 78 -4.38 4.22 9.83
C ASN A 78 -5.14 4.08 8.52
N ILE A 79 -4.63 3.26 7.62
CA ILE A 79 -5.19 3.10 6.29
C ILE A 79 -5.95 1.78 6.23
N ASN A 80 -7.21 1.86 5.84
CA ASN A 80 -8.05 0.69 5.63
C ASN A 80 -8.17 0.42 4.12
N LEU A 81 -7.82 -0.80 3.71
CA LEU A 81 -8.08 -1.29 2.37
C LEU A 81 -9.26 -2.24 2.44
N ILE A 82 -10.30 -1.94 1.70
CA ILE A 82 -11.52 -2.73 1.64
C ILE A 82 -11.63 -3.33 0.26
N ILE A 83 -11.61 -4.66 0.21
CA ILE A 83 -11.74 -5.42 -1.04
C ILE A 83 -13.22 -5.69 -1.27
N ASN A 84 -13.78 -5.14 -2.33
CA ASN A 84 -15.15 -5.41 -2.73
C ASN A 84 -15.16 -6.51 -3.80
N LEU A 85 -15.76 -7.62 -3.45
CA LEU A 85 -15.93 -8.76 -4.34
C LEU A 85 -17.36 -8.79 -4.89
N SER A 86 -17.55 -9.45 -6.03
CA SER A 86 -18.89 -9.63 -6.63
C SER A 86 -19.84 -10.36 -5.67
N TYR A 87 -19.33 -11.29 -4.91
CA TYR A 87 -20.00 -11.86 -3.74
C TYR A 87 -18.95 -12.44 -2.80
N SER A 88 -19.30 -12.64 -1.54
CA SER A 88 -18.38 -13.17 -0.55
C SER A 88 -19.06 -14.14 0.40
N SER A 89 -18.24 -14.99 0.97
CA SER A 89 -18.60 -15.92 2.05
C SER A 89 -17.40 -16.04 2.97
N PRO A 90 -17.54 -16.61 4.16
CA PRO A 90 -16.38 -16.82 5.05
C PRO A 90 -15.24 -17.58 4.38
N SER A 91 -15.56 -18.58 3.56
CA SER A 91 -14.55 -19.34 2.80
C SER A 91 -13.86 -18.48 1.74
N ILE A 92 -14.62 -17.73 0.95
CA ILE A 92 -14.10 -16.83 -0.09
C ILE A 92 -13.22 -15.75 0.53
N THR A 93 -13.67 -15.15 1.63
CA THR A 93 -12.89 -14.16 2.38
C THR A 93 -11.56 -14.73 2.85
N ASN A 94 -11.58 -15.93 3.42
CA ASN A 94 -10.37 -16.60 3.90
C ASN A 94 -9.37 -16.83 2.75
N ILE A 95 -9.82 -17.38 1.65
CA ILE A 95 -8.97 -17.67 0.49
C ILE A 95 -8.42 -16.38 -0.13
N THR A 96 -9.26 -15.37 -0.27
CA THR A 96 -8.88 -14.07 -0.84
C THR A 96 -7.82 -13.39 0.03
N LEU A 97 -8.02 -13.32 1.33
CA LEU A 97 -7.07 -12.69 2.24
C LEU A 97 -5.77 -13.50 2.36
N ASN A 98 -5.84 -14.83 2.23
CA ASN A 98 -4.63 -15.64 2.19
C ASN A 98 -3.80 -15.36 0.93
N GLY A 99 -4.46 -15.16 -0.21
CA GLY A 99 -3.78 -14.75 -1.45
C GLY A 99 -3.11 -13.38 -1.32
N VAL A 100 -3.78 -12.43 -0.72
CA VAL A 100 -3.23 -11.11 -0.42
C VAL A 100 -2.02 -11.22 0.52
N TYR A 101 -2.15 -12.01 1.57
CA TYR A 101 -1.05 -12.28 2.51
C TYR A 101 0.19 -12.81 1.78
N ASN A 102 0.02 -13.79 0.91
CA ASN A 102 1.12 -14.39 0.17
C ASN A 102 1.78 -13.37 -0.77
N THR A 103 1.00 -12.55 -1.45
CA THR A 103 1.52 -11.52 -2.36
C THR A 103 2.30 -10.44 -1.61
N LEU A 104 1.76 -9.95 -0.50
CA LEU A 104 2.44 -8.96 0.33
C LEU A 104 3.74 -9.52 0.91
N THR A 105 3.72 -10.75 1.40
CA THR A 105 4.91 -11.42 1.93
C THR A 105 5.98 -11.58 0.85
N SER A 106 5.59 -11.94 -0.37
CA SER A 106 6.53 -12.09 -1.48
C SER A 106 7.19 -10.77 -1.90
N GLN A 107 6.54 -9.64 -1.59
CA GLN A 107 7.07 -8.31 -1.87
C GLN A 107 7.88 -7.72 -0.71
N GLY A 108 8.10 -8.47 0.36
CA GLY A 108 8.92 -8.06 1.48
C GLY A 108 8.16 -7.41 2.64
N TYR A 109 6.84 -7.36 2.59
CA TYR A 109 6.03 -6.91 3.72
C TYR A 109 5.80 -8.02 4.73
N SER A 110 5.39 -7.66 5.93
CA SER A 110 5.14 -8.61 7.03
C SER A 110 3.73 -8.46 7.58
N PRO A 111 2.70 -8.81 6.79
CA PRO A 111 1.33 -8.75 7.26
C PRO A 111 1.06 -9.83 8.31
N GLN A 112 0.13 -9.54 9.21
CA GLN A 112 -0.34 -10.47 10.23
C GLN A 112 -1.81 -10.82 9.98
N LYS A 113 -2.14 -12.10 10.20
CA LYS A 113 -3.49 -12.61 10.00
C LYS A 113 -4.32 -12.43 11.26
N GLY A 114 -5.44 -11.72 11.17
CA GLY A 114 -6.47 -11.72 12.20
C GLY A 114 -7.42 -12.91 11.99
N ILE A 115 -7.27 -13.95 12.79
CA ILE A 115 -8.02 -15.21 12.61
C ILE A 115 -9.15 -15.28 13.63
N LYS A 116 -10.35 -15.64 13.14
CA LYS A 116 -11.52 -15.92 13.96
C LYS A 116 -12.22 -17.15 13.40
N LEU A 117 -12.52 -18.11 14.26
CA LEU A 117 -13.16 -19.38 13.87
C LEU A 117 -12.42 -20.09 12.71
N ASN A 118 -11.09 -20.12 12.79
CA ASN A 118 -10.20 -20.71 11.79
C ASN A 118 -10.18 -20.01 10.41
N ASN A 119 -10.84 -18.88 10.27
CA ASN A 119 -10.85 -18.09 9.04
C ASN A 119 -10.16 -16.74 9.25
N ILE A 120 -9.45 -16.30 8.22
CA ILE A 120 -8.84 -14.97 8.22
C ILE A 120 -9.95 -13.94 8.05
N GLN A 121 -10.03 -12.99 8.97
CA GLN A 121 -11.01 -11.90 8.93
C GLN A 121 -10.41 -10.61 8.38
N ASN A 122 -9.15 -10.40 8.68
CA ASN A 122 -8.41 -9.23 8.20
C ASN A 122 -6.92 -9.52 8.19
N LEU A 123 -6.18 -8.63 7.53
CA LEU A 123 -4.73 -8.58 7.61
C LEU A 123 -4.35 -7.23 8.18
N THR A 124 -3.38 -7.22 9.08
CA THR A 124 -2.83 -5.98 9.62
C THR A 124 -1.35 -5.92 9.34
N MET A 125 -0.86 -4.72 9.06
CA MET A 125 0.52 -4.52 8.69
C MET A 125 0.94 -3.11 9.07
N ASN A 126 2.12 -3.00 9.65
CA ASN A 126 2.68 -1.71 10.01
C ASN A 126 3.94 -1.46 9.18
N THR A 127 4.00 -0.29 8.57
CA THR A 127 5.22 0.21 7.94
C THR A 127 5.75 1.38 8.78
N SER A 128 6.90 1.91 8.40
CA SER A 128 7.45 3.09 9.07
C SER A 128 6.56 4.33 8.95
N ARG A 129 5.62 4.33 8.01
CA ARG A 129 4.78 5.50 7.68
C ARG A 129 3.34 5.36 8.11
N HIS A 130 2.77 4.16 7.93
CA HIS A 130 1.33 3.92 8.11
C HIS A 130 1.06 2.57 8.74
N ASN A 131 -0.12 2.46 9.34
CA ASN A 131 -0.70 1.20 9.77
C ASN A 131 -1.79 0.82 8.77
N TYR A 132 -1.73 -0.40 8.25
CA TYR A 132 -2.68 -0.88 7.24
C TYR A 132 -3.56 -1.99 7.82
N THR A 133 -4.84 -1.91 7.51
CA THR A 133 -5.79 -2.98 7.77
C THR A 133 -6.46 -3.34 6.46
N ILE A 134 -6.39 -4.59 6.07
CA ILE A 134 -6.94 -5.10 4.81
C ILE A 134 -8.04 -6.09 5.14
N LYS A 135 -9.22 -5.87 4.60
CA LYS A 135 -10.38 -6.73 4.81
C LYS A 135 -11.24 -6.83 3.57
N VAL A 136 -12.07 -7.85 3.52
CA VAL A 136 -13.14 -7.99 2.52
C VAL A 136 -14.40 -7.34 3.07
N ALA A 137 -15.08 -6.59 2.23
CA ALA A 137 -16.31 -5.91 2.61
C ALA A 137 -17.43 -6.89 2.99
#